data_e40b2b49cd24ed1f505ee58fbb964587
#
_entry.id   e40b2b49cd24ed1f505ee58fbb964587
#
_cell.length_a   1.000
_cell.length_b   1.000
_cell.length_c   1.000
_cell.angle_alpha   90.00
_cell.angle_beta   90.00
_cell.angle_gamma   90.00
#
_symmetry.space_group_name_H-M   'P 1'
#
loop_
_entity.id
_entity.type
_entity.pdbx_description
1 polymer ?
#
loop_
_entity_poly.entity_id
_entity_poly.type
_entity_poly.pdbx_seq_one_letter_code
_entity_poly.pdbx_strand_id
1 'polypeptide(L)'
;SEMCIRDSISIKMTLYRVASNSKIVEALIEAAENGKDVVVLVELRARFDEENNIEWSRRLEDAGCRIIYGLDNLKVHSKLCLITKKVGTEISYITQVGTGNYNEKTSAIYTDYSLMTANHDIGLEANRVFHALCLGQTVEHTEHLLVAPKCLQNKLADMIDEQTALAKAGEHAYIGIKINSLTDKYLIEKLIEASKAGVKIEMIVRGISCLVAGVTELTENISIRSIVGRFLEHTRIYIFGAHDNCKVYIASADWMTRNTRRRVEVAAPIYDDSIKHRILEMFDVMMTDNVKARVQQPDSTYTREPAKEPLVNSQEYFYEQAYQALAQAEAETAETAKN
;
A
#
# COMPACT_ATOMS: atom_id res chain seq x y z
N SER A 1 -12.54 14.99 8.44
CA SER A 1 -12.51 15.96 9.56
C SER A 1 -11.21 16.76 9.60
N GLU A 2 -10.04 16.15 9.46
CA GLU A 2 -8.74 16.87 9.48
C GLU A 2 -8.59 17.87 8.32
N MET A 3 -9.25 17.68 7.20
CA MET A 3 -9.23 18.61 6.08
C MET A 3 -9.95 19.92 6.40
N CYS A 4 -10.99 19.88 7.22
CA CYS A 4 -11.85 21.05 7.53
C CYS A 4 -11.45 21.80 8.80
N ILE A 5 -10.47 21.30 9.59
CA ILE A 5 -10.07 21.95 10.83
C ILE A 5 -9.39 23.30 10.57
N ARG A 6 -9.53 24.24 11.53
CA ARG A 6 -9.07 25.63 11.43
C ARG A 6 -7.61 25.77 11.06
N ASP A 7 -6.72 24.92 11.60
CA ASP A 7 -5.28 25.01 11.41
C ASP A 7 -4.77 24.44 10.09
N SER A 8 -5.61 23.74 9.33
CA SER A 8 -5.26 23.25 8.00
C SER A 8 -5.18 24.39 7.01
N ILE A 9 -4.04 24.50 6.30
CA ILE A 9 -3.79 25.57 5.31
C ILE A 9 -3.79 25.06 3.89
N SER A 10 -3.34 23.81 3.67
CA SER A 10 -3.41 23.21 2.34
C SER A 10 -3.68 21.70 2.41
N ILE A 11 -4.32 21.20 1.36
CA ILE A 11 -4.59 19.78 1.15
C ILE A 11 -4.14 19.41 -0.26
N LYS A 12 -3.36 18.33 -0.38
CA LYS A 12 -2.93 17.79 -1.67
C LYS A 12 -3.30 16.32 -1.74
N MET A 13 -3.93 15.89 -2.85
CA MET A 13 -4.42 14.52 -2.96
C MET A 13 -4.30 13.97 -4.37
N THR A 14 -3.99 12.67 -4.49
CA THR A 14 -4.04 11.94 -5.76
C THR A 14 -5.33 11.14 -5.83
N LEU A 15 -6.09 11.26 -6.92
CA LEU A 15 -7.32 10.52 -7.17
C LEU A 15 -7.17 9.67 -8.44
N TYR A 16 -7.36 8.36 -8.31
CA TYR A 16 -7.33 7.41 -9.42
C TYR A 16 -8.73 6.92 -9.79
N ARG A 17 -9.45 6.36 -8.85
CA ARG A 17 -10.85 5.91 -8.96
C ARG A 17 -11.62 6.48 -7.81
N VAL A 18 -12.70 7.15 -8.11
CA VAL A 18 -13.54 7.84 -7.11
C VAL A 18 -14.96 7.34 -7.25
N ALA A 19 -15.67 7.16 -6.15
CA ALA A 19 -17.09 6.80 -6.18
C ALA A 19 -17.95 7.96 -6.68
N SER A 20 -19.13 7.63 -7.22
CA SER A 20 -20.06 8.66 -7.76
C SER A 20 -20.56 9.64 -6.68
N ASN A 21 -20.63 9.18 -5.40
CA ASN A 21 -21.00 10.00 -4.24
C ASN A 21 -19.87 9.94 -3.21
N SER A 22 -18.73 10.56 -3.56
CA SER A 22 -17.53 10.48 -2.72
C SER A 22 -17.53 11.52 -1.62
N LYS A 23 -17.62 11.09 -0.37
CA LYS A 23 -17.46 11.94 0.81
C LYS A 23 -16.08 12.61 0.89
N ILE A 24 -15.07 11.98 0.31
CA ILE A 24 -13.71 12.54 0.26
C ILE A 24 -13.68 13.75 -0.68
N VAL A 25 -14.31 13.65 -1.86
CA VAL A 25 -14.38 14.78 -2.81
C VAL A 25 -15.24 15.90 -2.25
N GLU A 26 -16.36 15.59 -1.58
CA GLU A 26 -17.17 16.58 -0.88
C GLU A 26 -16.36 17.33 0.18
N ALA A 27 -15.54 16.62 0.97
CA ALA A 27 -14.67 17.25 1.96
C ALA A 27 -13.55 18.12 1.34
N LEU A 28 -13.05 17.77 0.14
CA LEU A 28 -12.09 18.61 -0.58
C LEU A 28 -12.75 19.90 -1.09
N ILE A 29 -13.98 19.81 -1.60
CA ILE A 29 -14.79 20.97 -2.00
C ILE A 29 -15.03 21.88 -0.81
N GLU A 30 -15.54 21.36 0.31
CA GLU A 30 -15.77 22.12 1.53
C GLU A 30 -14.49 22.81 2.05
N ALA A 31 -13.35 22.11 1.97
CA ALA A 31 -12.07 22.70 2.36
C ALA A 31 -11.67 23.88 1.47
N ALA A 32 -11.88 23.80 0.15
CA ALA A 32 -11.59 24.87 -0.78
C ALA A 32 -12.52 26.07 -0.56
N GLU A 33 -13.82 25.83 -0.39
CA GLU A 33 -14.82 26.87 -0.06
C GLU A 33 -14.52 27.57 1.27
N ASN A 34 -13.88 26.87 2.22
CA ASN A 34 -13.36 27.42 3.48
C ASN A 34 -11.98 28.09 3.34
N GLY A 35 -11.52 28.37 2.11
CA GLY A 35 -10.34 29.17 1.83
C GLY A 35 -9.01 28.43 1.97
N LYS A 36 -8.99 27.09 1.97
CA LYS A 36 -7.75 26.29 1.98
C LYS A 36 -7.19 26.12 0.57
N ASP A 37 -5.86 26.03 0.45
CA ASP A 37 -5.20 25.71 -0.81
C ASP A 37 -5.35 24.19 -1.09
N VAL A 38 -6.28 23.84 -1.99
CA VAL A 38 -6.58 22.45 -2.33
C VAL A 38 -6.04 22.11 -3.71
N VAL A 39 -5.16 21.13 -3.77
CA VAL A 39 -4.56 20.62 -5.01
C VAL A 39 -4.92 19.15 -5.19
N VAL A 40 -5.60 18.84 -6.28
CA VAL A 40 -6.03 17.48 -6.57
C VAL A 40 -5.44 17.02 -7.90
N LEU A 41 -4.69 15.92 -7.87
CA LEU A 41 -4.23 15.28 -9.08
C LEU A 41 -5.22 14.18 -9.46
N VAL A 42 -5.89 14.33 -10.60
CA VAL A 42 -6.90 13.40 -11.11
C VAL A 42 -6.34 12.62 -12.29
N GLU A 43 -6.34 11.28 -12.19
CA GLU A 43 -5.96 10.41 -13.29
C GLU A 43 -7.16 10.14 -14.20
N LEU A 44 -7.24 10.83 -15.35
CA LEU A 44 -8.35 10.69 -16.29
C LEU A 44 -8.37 9.33 -17.03
N ARG A 45 -7.22 8.63 -17.12
CA ARG A 45 -7.10 7.34 -17.82
C ARG A 45 -7.40 6.14 -16.90
N ALA A 46 -8.21 6.35 -15.84
CA ALA A 46 -8.70 5.28 -14.99
C ALA A 46 -9.80 4.51 -15.73
N ARG A 47 -9.52 3.27 -16.15
CA ARG A 47 -10.48 2.44 -16.91
C ARG A 47 -11.82 2.34 -16.21
N PHE A 48 -12.91 2.57 -16.94
CA PHE A 48 -14.31 2.49 -16.51
C PHE A 48 -14.78 3.62 -15.57
N ASP A 49 -13.93 4.59 -15.24
CA ASP A 49 -14.27 5.71 -14.36
C ASP A 49 -13.98 7.08 -15.00
N GLU A 50 -13.73 7.11 -16.31
CA GLU A 50 -13.32 8.31 -17.04
C GLU A 50 -14.37 9.43 -16.93
N GLU A 51 -15.65 9.12 -17.20
CA GLU A 51 -16.75 10.10 -17.14
C GLU A 51 -16.95 10.64 -15.73
N ASN A 52 -16.94 9.76 -14.74
CA ASN A 52 -17.08 10.13 -13.33
C ASN A 52 -15.92 11.02 -12.85
N ASN A 53 -14.69 10.72 -13.28
CA ASN A 53 -13.53 11.52 -12.92
C ASN A 53 -13.56 12.92 -13.57
N ILE A 54 -14.11 13.04 -14.79
CA ILE A 54 -14.32 14.34 -15.46
C ILE A 54 -15.37 15.17 -14.73
N GLU A 55 -16.49 14.57 -14.34
CA GLU A 55 -17.55 15.28 -13.59
C GLU A 55 -17.02 15.81 -12.25
N TRP A 56 -16.33 14.97 -11.47
CA TRP A 56 -15.72 15.37 -10.21
C TRP A 56 -14.66 16.47 -10.40
N SER A 57 -13.85 16.39 -11.46
CA SER A 57 -12.85 17.42 -11.75
C SER A 57 -13.49 18.79 -11.94
N ARG A 58 -14.59 18.87 -12.68
CA ARG A 58 -15.34 20.13 -12.89
C ARG A 58 -15.88 20.69 -11.57
N ARG A 59 -16.51 19.85 -10.75
CA ARG A 59 -17.03 20.26 -9.44
C ARG A 59 -15.93 20.76 -8.50
N LEU A 60 -14.77 20.12 -8.51
CA LEU A 60 -13.61 20.57 -7.75
C LEU A 60 -13.07 21.91 -8.26
N GLU A 61 -12.97 22.12 -9.59
CA GLU A 61 -12.55 23.39 -10.18
C GLU A 61 -13.53 24.51 -9.85
N ASP A 62 -14.83 24.27 -9.96
CA ASP A 62 -15.89 25.24 -9.62
C ASP A 62 -15.83 25.66 -8.14
N ALA A 63 -15.39 24.79 -7.25
CA ALA A 63 -15.17 25.08 -5.83
C ALA A 63 -13.83 25.79 -5.54
N GLY A 64 -13.00 26.04 -6.55
CA GLY A 64 -11.70 26.71 -6.40
C GLY A 64 -10.52 25.79 -6.13
N CYS A 65 -10.66 24.47 -6.27
CA CYS A 65 -9.53 23.53 -6.22
C CYS A 65 -8.66 23.68 -7.46
N ARG A 66 -7.34 23.54 -7.28
CA ARG A 66 -6.41 23.44 -8.39
C ARG A 66 -6.30 21.98 -8.85
N ILE A 67 -6.72 21.71 -10.08
CA ILE A 67 -6.70 20.36 -10.65
C ILE A 67 -5.46 20.18 -11.54
N ILE A 68 -4.83 18.99 -11.40
CA ILE A 68 -3.75 18.52 -12.26
C ILE A 68 -4.23 17.25 -12.96
N TYR A 69 -4.27 17.29 -14.29
CA TYR A 69 -4.76 16.19 -15.13
C TYR A 69 -3.63 15.23 -15.52
N GLY A 70 -3.25 14.37 -14.55
CA GLY A 70 -2.25 13.33 -14.78
C GLY A 70 -0.85 13.86 -15.09
N LEU A 71 0.00 13.00 -15.63
CA LEU A 71 1.32 13.31 -16.17
C LEU A 71 1.46 12.73 -17.58
N ASP A 72 2.27 13.39 -18.42
CA ASP A 72 2.62 12.86 -19.72
C ASP A 72 3.38 11.55 -19.58
N ASN A 73 2.92 10.52 -20.31
CA ASN A 73 3.52 9.18 -20.35
C ASN A 73 3.55 8.38 -19.03
N LEU A 74 3.07 8.90 -17.93
CA LEU A 74 2.96 8.22 -16.65
C LEU A 74 1.51 8.21 -16.16
N LYS A 75 1.08 7.08 -15.58
CA LYS A 75 -0.18 7.02 -14.85
C LYS A 75 0.06 7.25 -13.37
N VAL A 76 -0.72 8.11 -12.75
CA VAL A 76 -0.66 8.31 -11.31
C VAL A 76 -1.58 7.30 -10.64
N HIS A 77 -0.96 6.32 -9.97
CA HIS A 77 -1.69 5.23 -9.32
C HIS A 77 -1.49 5.22 -7.78
N SER A 78 -0.67 6.13 -7.26
CA SER A 78 -0.51 6.32 -5.82
C SER A 78 -1.83 6.73 -5.16
N LYS A 79 -2.00 6.39 -3.88
CA LYS A 79 -3.07 6.84 -3.02
C LYS A 79 -2.40 7.61 -1.89
N LEU A 80 -2.26 8.90 -2.13
CA LEU A 80 -1.52 9.81 -1.26
C LEU A 80 -2.38 11.05 -0.99
N CYS A 81 -2.53 11.37 0.28
CA CYS A 81 -3.12 12.63 0.74
C CYS A 81 -2.15 13.28 1.73
N LEU A 82 -1.95 14.59 1.57
CA LEU A 82 -1.14 15.41 2.46
C LEU A 82 -1.95 16.60 2.94
N ILE A 83 -2.14 16.70 4.23
CA ILE A 83 -2.72 17.86 4.90
C ILE A 83 -1.58 18.63 5.56
N THR A 84 -1.41 19.88 5.20
CA THR A 84 -0.45 20.79 5.84
C THR A 84 -1.18 21.66 6.86
N LYS A 85 -0.69 21.64 8.08
CA LYS A 85 -1.21 22.45 9.18
C LYS A 85 -0.21 23.53 9.57
N LYS A 86 -0.72 24.68 10.02
CA LYS A 86 0.11 25.78 10.52
C LYS A 86 -0.46 26.32 11.82
N VAL A 87 0.33 26.27 12.87
CA VAL A 87 0.00 26.85 14.17
C VAL A 87 1.10 27.86 14.52
N GLY A 88 0.76 29.13 14.48
CA GLY A 88 1.77 30.20 14.60
C GLY A 88 2.78 30.15 13.46
N THR A 89 4.05 29.87 13.77
CA THR A 89 5.15 29.71 12.79
C THR A 89 5.45 28.25 12.47
N GLU A 90 4.86 27.30 13.19
CA GLU A 90 5.14 25.88 13.03
C GLU A 90 4.30 25.27 11.94
N ILE A 91 4.96 24.48 11.07
CA ILE A 91 4.35 23.69 10.01
C ILE A 91 4.40 22.21 10.43
N SER A 92 3.26 21.55 10.38
CA SER A 92 3.14 20.11 10.59
C SER A 92 2.33 19.46 9.47
N TYR A 93 2.47 18.14 9.36
CA TYR A 93 1.88 17.36 8.29
C TYR A 93 1.03 16.23 8.86
N ILE A 94 -0.05 15.93 8.16
CA ILE A 94 -0.75 14.65 8.27
C ILE A 94 -0.71 14.02 6.90
N THR A 95 -0.04 12.89 6.80
CA THR A 95 0.13 12.16 5.54
C THR A 95 -0.66 10.86 5.59
N GLN A 96 -1.51 10.64 4.58
CA GLN A 96 -2.19 9.37 4.41
C GLN A 96 -1.64 8.67 3.15
N VAL A 97 -1.28 7.39 3.31
CA VAL A 97 -0.84 6.52 2.21
C VAL A 97 -1.71 5.27 2.22
N GLY A 98 -2.35 4.98 1.08
CA GLY A 98 -3.23 3.82 0.94
C GLY A 98 -2.71 2.79 -0.05
N THR A 99 -3.07 1.52 0.17
CA THR A 99 -2.89 0.45 -0.82
C THR A 99 -4.05 0.43 -1.82
N GLY A 100 -5.25 0.86 -1.41
CA GLY A 100 -6.50 0.85 -2.15
C GLY A 100 -6.99 2.22 -2.59
N ASN A 101 -7.92 2.22 -3.54
CA ASN A 101 -8.51 3.45 -4.08
C ASN A 101 -9.49 4.10 -3.09
N TYR A 102 -9.68 5.41 -3.24
CA TYR A 102 -10.73 6.18 -2.53
C TYR A 102 -12.10 5.95 -3.18
N ASN A 103 -12.59 4.72 -3.07
CA ASN A 103 -13.84 4.31 -3.70
C ASN A 103 -14.60 3.36 -2.77
N GLU A 104 -15.71 3.82 -2.23
CA GLU A 104 -16.51 3.13 -1.22
C GLU A 104 -17.05 1.78 -1.72
N LYS A 105 -17.35 1.66 -3.01
CA LYS A 105 -17.84 0.40 -3.60
C LYS A 105 -16.75 -0.67 -3.61
N THR A 106 -15.51 -0.28 -3.97
CA THR A 106 -14.39 -1.24 -3.97
C THR A 106 -13.90 -1.53 -2.56
N SER A 107 -13.92 -0.56 -1.64
CA SER A 107 -13.50 -0.77 -0.26
C SER A 107 -14.37 -1.77 0.51
N ALA A 108 -15.63 -1.95 0.09
CA ALA A 108 -16.54 -2.94 0.71
C ALA A 108 -16.18 -4.39 0.37
N ILE A 109 -15.42 -4.62 -0.70
CA ILE A 109 -15.11 -5.97 -1.22
C ILE A 109 -13.60 -6.23 -1.38
N TYR A 110 -12.75 -5.24 -1.12
CA TYR A 110 -11.28 -5.37 -1.18
C TYR A 110 -10.69 -5.35 0.22
N THR A 111 -9.59 -6.08 0.41
CA THR A 111 -8.75 -5.90 1.58
C THR A 111 -7.69 -4.84 1.26
N ASP A 112 -7.68 -3.74 2.00
CA ASP A 112 -6.71 -2.66 1.82
C ASP A 112 -6.25 -2.09 3.16
N TYR A 113 -5.07 -1.46 3.14
CA TYR A 113 -4.55 -0.71 4.27
C TYR A 113 -4.51 0.78 3.94
N SER A 114 -4.70 1.57 4.98
CA SER A 114 -4.55 3.03 4.96
C SER A 114 -3.75 3.46 6.18
N LEU A 115 -2.52 3.90 5.96
CA LEU A 115 -1.68 4.51 6.98
C LEU A 115 -1.99 6.00 7.05
N MET A 116 -2.26 6.51 8.25
CA MET A 116 -2.28 7.93 8.53
C MET A 116 -1.20 8.24 9.57
N THR A 117 -0.31 9.17 9.25
CA THR A 117 0.84 9.50 10.10
C THR A 117 1.09 10.99 10.18
N ALA A 118 1.52 11.45 11.35
CA ALA A 118 2.01 12.81 11.60
C ALA A 118 3.55 12.90 11.55
N ASN A 119 4.25 11.86 11.10
CA ASN A 119 5.68 11.88 10.96
C ASN A 119 6.11 13.01 10.01
N HIS A 120 6.95 13.92 10.51
CA HIS A 120 7.35 15.14 9.81
C HIS A 120 8.11 14.84 8.52
N ASP A 121 9.03 13.88 8.55
CA ASP A 121 9.91 13.57 7.41
C ASP A 121 9.14 12.89 6.28
N ILE A 122 8.21 11.99 6.62
CA ILE A 122 7.26 11.43 5.64
C ILE A 122 6.41 12.55 5.02
N GLY A 123 5.92 13.49 5.83
CA GLY A 123 5.15 14.63 5.36
C GLY A 123 5.94 15.55 4.43
N LEU A 124 7.18 15.83 4.78
CA LEU A 124 8.08 16.63 3.96
C LEU A 124 8.37 15.97 2.61
N GLU A 125 8.62 14.65 2.59
CA GLU A 125 8.80 13.90 1.34
C GLU A 125 7.52 13.84 0.52
N ALA A 126 6.36 13.61 1.13
CA ALA A 126 5.08 13.67 0.45
C ALA A 126 4.84 15.05 -0.20
N ASN A 127 5.22 16.13 0.48
CA ASN A 127 5.16 17.48 -0.08
C ASN A 127 6.08 17.65 -1.29
N ARG A 128 7.30 17.10 -1.26
CA ARG A 128 8.22 17.08 -2.41
C ARG A 128 7.65 16.28 -3.58
N VAL A 129 7.00 15.14 -3.30
CA VAL A 129 6.30 14.35 -4.34
C VAL A 129 5.21 15.18 -5.00
N PHE A 130 4.33 15.81 -4.24
CA PHE A 130 3.30 16.68 -4.82
C PHE A 130 3.87 17.87 -5.59
N HIS A 131 4.94 18.50 -5.08
CA HIS A 131 5.60 19.59 -5.79
C HIS A 131 6.13 19.14 -7.16
N ALA A 132 6.79 18.00 -7.23
CA ALA A 132 7.27 17.42 -8.49
C ALA A 132 6.10 17.12 -9.45
N LEU A 133 5.03 16.49 -8.94
CA LEU A 133 3.83 16.18 -9.73
C LEU A 133 3.16 17.45 -10.29
N CYS A 134 3.11 18.55 -9.52
CA CYS A 134 2.60 19.85 -9.98
C CYS A 134 3.42 20.43 -11.14
N LEU A 135 4.69 20.07 -11.26
CA LEU A 135 5.58 20.48 -12.34
C LEU A 135 5.65 19.46 -13.49
N GLY A 136 4.79 18.44 -13.49
CA GLY A 136 4.82 17.36 -14.49
C GLY A 136 6.02 16.42 -14.36
N GLN A 137 6.65 16.38 -13.19
CA GLN A 137 7.87 15.63 -12.91
C GLN A 137 7.64 14.56 -11.82
N THR A 138 8.66 13.76 -11.58
CA THR A 138 8.71 12.79 -10.47
C THR A 138 9.98 13.01 -9.66
N VAL A 139 9.92 12.68 -8.36
CA VAL A 139 11.09 12.80 -7.47
C VAL A 139 12.18 11.81 -7.88
N GLU A 140 13.43 12.26 -7.84
CA GLU A 140 14.59 11.44 -8.17
C GLU A 140 15.06 10.62 -6.96
N HIS A 141 14.90 11.15 -5.76
CA HIS A 141 15.36 10.53 -4.52
C HIS A 141 14.43 10.86 -3.34
N THR A 142 14.24 9.87 -2.48
CA THR A 142 13.54 9.96 -1.19
C THR A 142 14.28 9.10 -0.18
N GLU A 143 14.22 9.39 1.11
CA GLU A 143 14.85 8.59 2.17
C GLU A 143 13.86 7.60 2.79
N HIS A 144 12.66 8.05 3.07
CA HIS A 144 11.61 7.29 3.77
C HIS A 144 10.64 6.63 2.80
N LEU A 145 10.00 7.40 1.93
CA LEU A 145 9.07 6.88 0.94
C LEU A 145 9.81 6.14 -0.19
N LEU A 146 9.18 5.11 -0.75
CA LEU A 146 9.63 4.50 -2.00
C LEU A 146 8.72 5.00 -3.12
N VAL A 147 9.27 5.76 -4.06
CA VAL A 147 8.47 6.43 -5.10
C VAL A 147 8.87 5.93 -6.49
N ALA A 148 7.93 5.36 -7.24
CA ALA A 148 8.13 5.02 -8.64
C ALA A 148 7.84 6.26 -9.53
N PRO A 149 8.48 6.34 -10.73
CA PRO A 149 9.31 5.33 -11.38
C PRO A 149 10.82 5.40 -11.04
N LYS A 150 11.28 6.38 -10.29
CA LYS A 150 12.72 6.68 -10.15
C LYS A 150 13.42 5.91 -9.04
N CYS A 151 12.86 5.81 -7.84
CA CYS A 151 13.59 5.24 -6.71
C CYS A 151 12.98 3.96 -6.11
N LEU A 152 11.71 3.63 -6.35
CA LEU A 152 11.07 2.46 -5.75
C LEU A 152 11.79 1.15 -6.09
N GLN A 153 12.02 0.87 -7.38
CA GLN A 153 12.61 -0.41 -7.80
C GLN A 153 14.04 -0.58 -7.27
N ASN A 154 14.86 0.48 -7.34
CA ASN A 154 16.25 0.43 -6.89
C ASN A 154 16.32 0.18 -5.38
N LYS A 155 15.54 0.90 -4.58
CA LYS A 155 15.48 0.69 -3.12
C LYS A 155 14.97 -0.69 -2.72
N LEU A 156 14.01 -1.26 -3.47
CA LEU A 156 13.60 -2.65 -3.26
C LEU A 156 14.75 -3.62 -3.54
N ALA A 157 15.49 -3.41 -4.63
CA ALA A 157 16.65 -4.21 -4.97
C ALA A 157 17.74 -4.11 -3.90
N ASP A 158 18.05 -2.89 -3.42
CA ASP A 158 19.02 -2.68 -2.35
C ASP A 158 18.63 -3.43 -1.07
N MET A 159 17.35 -3.41 -0.68
CA MET A 159 16.88 -4.16 0.50
C MET A 159 16.93 -5.69 0.30
N ILE A 160 16.70 -6.19 -0.92
CA ILE A 160 16.92 -7.62 -1.24
C ILE A 160 18.41 -7.96 -1.15
N ASP A 161 19.29 -7.08 -1.66
CA ASP A 161 20.74 -7.27 -1.61
C ASP A 161 21.27 -7.24 -0.16
N GLU A 162 20.72 -6.38 0.71
CA GLU A 162 21.01 -6.39 2.16
C GLU A 162 20.70 -7.77 2.77
N GLN A 163 19.51 -8.34 2.50
CA GLN A 163 19.15 -9.66 3.02
C GLN A 163 20.04 -10.78 2.42
N THR A 164 20.38 -10.66 1.15
CA THR A 164 21.29 -11.58 0.47
C THR A 164 22.68 -11.57 1.11
N ALA A 165 23.18 -10.40 1.48
CA ALA A 165 24.47 -10.26 2.16
C ALA A 165 24.46 -10.87 3.58
N LEU A 166 23.38 -10.66 4.34
CA LEU A 166 23.18 -11.28 5.66
C LEU A 166 23.18 -12.80 5.57
N ALA A 167 22.43 -13.39 4.64
CA ALA A 167 22.40 -14.83 4.44
C ALA A 167 23.79 -15.41 4.08
N LYS A 168 24.53 -14.72 3.19
CA LYS A 168 25.92 -15.11 2.85
C LYS A 168 26.88 -15.03 4.04
N ALA A 169 26.62 -14.14 4.99
CA ALA A 169 27.37 -14.05 6.25
C ALA A 169 26.96 -15.10 7.28
N GLY A 170 25.97 -15.93 7.00
CA GLY A 170 25.42 -16.94 7.92
C GLY A 170 24.44 -16.35 8.94
N GLU A 171 23.97 -15.13 8.72
CA GLU A 171 22.99 -14.46 9.57
C GLU A 171 21.55 -14.78 9.11
N HIS A 172 20.60 -14.59 10.02
CA HIS A 172 19.19 -14.84 9.72
C HIS A 172 18.63 -13.76 8.80
N ALA A 173 18.25 -14.17 7.59
CA ALA A 173 17.71 -13.28 6.55
C ALA A 173 16.30 -13.71 6.13
N TYR A 174 15.42 -12.73 5.93
CA TYR A 174 14.02 -12.97 5.61
C TYR A 174 13.44 -11.90 4.68
N ILE A 175 12.60 -12.32 3.74
CA ILE A 175 11.81 -11.44 2.89
C ILE A 175 10.37 -11.94 2.87
N GLY A 176 9.42 -11.08 3.26
CA GLY A 176 7.98 -11.31 3.16
C GLY A 176 7.34 -10.35 2.16
N ILE A 177 6.56 -10.85 1.21
CA ILE A 177 5.96 -10.02 0.17
C ILE A 177 4.50 -10.40 -0.04
N LYS A 178 3.60 -9.42 0.08
CA LYS A 178 2.22 -9.55 -0.40
C LYS A 178 1.98 -8.57 -1.52
N ILE A 179 1.58 -9.06 -2.69
CA ILE A 179 1.32 -8.27 -3.90
C ILE A 179 0.23 -8.93 -4.75
N ASN A 180 -0.33 -8.19 -5.71
CA ASN A 180 -1.29 -8.79 -6.62
C ASN A 180 -0.61 -9.55 -7.75
N SER A 181 0.51 -9.05 -8.28
CA SER A 181 1.23 -9.67 -9.40
C SER A 181 2.72 -9.42 -9.35
N LEU A 182 3.49 -10.42 -9.78
CA LEU A 182 4.94 -10.42 -9.87
C LEU A 182 5.38 -10.66 -11.32
N THR A 183 5.84 -9.63 -12.02
CA THR A 183 6.31 -9.71 -13.41
C THR A 183 7.51 -8.82 -13.70
N ASP A 184 8.07 -8.14 -12.70
CA ASP A 184 9.27 -7.33 -12.85
C ASP A 184 10.50 -8.24 -12.90
N LYS A 185 11.08 -8.37 -14.10
CA LYS A 185 12.20 -9.28 -14.34
C LYS A 185 13.38 -9.00 -13.42
N TYR A 186 13.74 -7.74 -13.24
CA TYR A 186 14.89 -7.36 -12.42
C TYR A 186 14.71 -7.75 -10.95
N LEU A 187 13.53 -7.49 -10.37
CA LEU A 187 13.23 -7.90 -9.01
C LEU A 187 13.13 -9.42 -8.85
N ILE A 188 12.61 -10.13 -9.87
CA ILE A 188 12.58 -11.61 -9.88
C ILE A 188 14.00 -12.16 -9.85
N GLU A 189 14.92 -11.64 -10.67
CA GLU A 189 16.32 -12.06 -10.69
C GLU A 189 16.98 -11.84 -9.32
N LYS A 190 16.72 -10.70 -8.65
CA LYS A 190 17.20 -10.43 -7.29
C LYS A 190 16.65 -11.42 -6.25
N LEU A 191 15.36 -11.78 -6.33
CA LEU A 191 14.78 -12.80 -5.43
C LEU A 191 15.39 -14.19 -5.64
N ILE A 192 15.70 -14.57 -6.89
CA ILE A 192 16.39 -15.82 -7.20
C ILE A 192 17.81 -15.82 -6.60
N GLU A 193 18.55 -14.73 -6.75
CA GLU A 193 19.88 -14.56 -6.13
C GLU A 193 19.82 -14.66 -4.60
N ALA A 194 18.83 -14.03 -3.98
CA ALA A 194 18.60 -14.09 -2.55
C ALA A 194 18.26 -15.52 -2.07
N SER A 195 17.39 -16.23 -2.81
CA SER A 195 17.06 -17.63 -2.51
C SER A 195 18.29 -18.52 -2.58
N LYS A 196 19.13 -18.38 -3.61
CA LYS A 196 20.39 -19.11 -3.73
C LYS A 196 21.38 -18.85 -2.59
N ALA A 197 21.32 -17.67 -2.00
CA ALA A 197 22.12 -17.31 -0.85
C ALA A 197 21.57 -17.86 0.47
N GLY A 198 20.37 -18.45 0.49
CA GLY A 198 19.73 -19.02 1.67
C GLY A 198 18.71 -18.10 2.35
N VAL A 199 18.34 -16.97 1.74
CA VAL A 199 17.28 -16.10 2.27
C VAL A 199 15.94 -16.84 2.22
N LYS A 200 15.24 -16.93 3.36
CA LYS A 200 13.85 -17.41 3.40
C LYS A 200 12.93 -16.35 2.83
N ILE A 201 12.19 -16.70 1.77
CA ILE A 201 11.29 -15.79 1.06
C ILE A 201 9.87 -16.35 1.06
N GLU A 202 8.93 -15.62 1.64
CA GLU A 202 7.52 -15.99 1.73
C GLU A 202 6.66 -14.97 0.99
N MET A 203 5.84 -15.43 0.06
CA MET A 203 5.08 -14.55 -0.81
C MET A 203 3.59 -14.90 -0.85
N ILE A 204 2.74 -13.88 -0.86
CA ILE A 204 1.32 -13.98 -1.15
C ILE A 204 1.07 -13.24 -2.47
N VAL A 205 0.82 -13.99 -3.53
CA VAL A 205 0.59 -13.46 -4.89
C VAL A 205 -0.73 -14.02 -5.43
N ARG A 206 -1.77 -13.19 -5.49
CA ARG A 206 -3.10 -13.66 -5.90
C ARG A 206 -3.31 -13.75 -7.42
N GLY A 207 -2.51 -13.07 -8.20
CA GLY A 207 -2.61 -12.99 -9.66
C GLY A 207 -1.41 -13.63 -10.35
N ILE A 208 -0.86 -12.95 -11.36
CA ILE A 208 0.22 -13.48 -12.18
C ILE A 208 1.52 -13.51 -11.37
N SER A 209 2.20 -14.65 -11.36
CA SER A 209 3.59 -14.79 -10.95
C SER A 209 4.44 -15.32 -12.11
N CYS A 210 5.45 -14.55 -12.51
CA CYS A 210 6.46 -14.99 -13.48
C CYS A 210 7.66 -15.65 -12.80
N LEU A 211 7.63 -15.84 -11.48
CA LEU A 211 8.58 -16.60 -10.70
C LEU A 211 7.95 -17.94 -10.33
N VAL A 212 8.70 -19.03 -10.44
CA VAL A 212 8.30 -20.37 -9.99
C VAL A 212 9.04 -20.67 -8.68
N ALA A 213 8.28 -20.96 -7.64
CA ALA A 213 8.79 -21.27 -6.31
C ALA A 213 9.21 -22.73 -6.17
N GLY A 214 10.12 -23.03 -5.23
CA GLY A 214 10.49 -24.39 -4.85
C GLY A 214 11.36 -25.15 -5.85
N VAL A 215 11.90 -24.48 -6.87
CA VAL A 215 12.81 -25.12 -7.84
C VAL A 215 14.19 -25.30 -7.22
N THR A 216 14.66 -26.55 -7.16
CA THR A 216 15.97 -26.93 -6.59
C THR A 216 17.10 -26.07 -7.16
N GLU A 217 18.03 -25.63 -6.31
CA GLU A 217 19.19 -24.78 -6.61
C GLU A 217 18.87 -23.38 -7.14
N LEU A 218 17.60 -23.03 -7.33
CA LEU A 218 17.18 -21.73 -7.83
C LEU A 218 16.27 -20.99 -6.84
N THR A 219 15.11 -21.55 -6.56
CA THR A 219 14.06 -20.90 -5.76
C THR A 219 13.56 -21.78 -4.61
N GLU A 220 14.40 -22.71 -4.16
CA GLU A 220 14.06 -23.68 -3.10
C GLU A 220 13.69 -23.03 -1.77
N ASN A 221 14.21 -21.83 -1.49
CA ASN A 221 13.90 -21.03 -0.31
C ASN A 221 12.75 -20.04 -0.54
N ILE A 222 12.06 -20.10 -1.68
CA ILE A 222 10.89 -19.28 -1.99
C ILE A 222 9.62 -20.12 -1.88
N SER A 223 8.63 -19.62 -1.14
CA SER A 223 7.27 -20.15 -1.14
C SER A 223 6.28 -19.08 -1.63
N ILE A 224 5.34 -19.47 -2.48
CA ILE A 224 4.30 -18.57 -3.01
C ILE A 224 2.93 -19.16 -2.73
N ARG A 225 2.07 -18.35 -2.07
CA ARG A 225 0.67 -18.67 -1.83
C ARG A 225 -0.24 -17.73 -2.61
N SER A 226 -1.41 -18.21 -2.99
CA SER A 226 -2.50 -17.42 -3.58
C SER A 226 -3.76 -17.63 -2.75
N ILE A 227 -4.33 -16.55 -2.23
CA ILE A 227 -5.55 -16.57 -1.44
C ILE A 227 -6.68 -15.97 -2.30
N VAL A 228 -7.73 -16.78 -2.54
CA VAL A 228 -8.95 -16.35 -3.22
C VAL A 228 -10.14 -16.75 -2.36
N GLY A 229 -10.87 -15.76 -1.88
CA GLY A 229 -11.96 -15.97 -0.95
C GLY A 229 -13.08 -14.95 -1.13
N ARG A 230 -13.70 -14.57 -0.01
CA ARG A 230 -14.83 -13.64 0.07
C ARG A 230 -14.47 -12.24 -0.40
N PHE A 231 -13.26 -11.78 -0.02
CA PHE A 231 -12.73 -10.47 -0.36
C PHE A 231 -11.63 -10.59 -1.41
N LEU A 232 -11.43 -9.53 -2.20
CA LEU A 232 -10.29 -9.44 -3.09
C LEU A 232 -9.05 -9.02 -2.28
N GLU A 233 -8.05 -9.90 -2.22
CA GLU A 233 -6.76 -9.58 -1.61
C GLU A 233 -6.05 -8.51 -2.43
N HIS A 234 -6.03 -7.27 -1.91
CA HIS A 234 -5.55 -6.12 -2.67
C HIS A 234 -4.41 -5.35 -1.97
N THR A 235 -4.21 -5.56 -0.69
CA THR A 235 -3.08 -4.98 0.05
C THR A 235 -1.74 -5.35 -0.58
N ARG A 236 -0.76 -4.44 -0.49
CA ARG A 236 0.64 -4.72 -0.79
C ARG A 236 1.45 -4.44 0.46
N ILE A 237 2.23 -5.43 0.85
CA ILE A 237 3.12 -5.40 2.01
C ILE A 237 4.49 -5.87 1.57
N TYR A 238 5.54 -5.18 2.01
CA TYR A 238 6.92 -5.60 1.81
C TYR A 238 7.61 -5.66 3.17
N ILE A 239 8.25 -6.78 3.48
CA ILE A 239 8.94 -7.06 4.73
C ILE A 239 10.38 -7.47 4.40
N PHE A 240 11.36 -6.79 4.97
CA PHE A 240 12.76 -7.09 4.81
C PHE A 240 13.43 -7.20 6.18
N GLY A 241 14.01 -8.35 6.47
CA GLY A 241 14.57 -8.70 7.78
C GLY A 241 13.64 -9.53 8.64
N ALA A 242 14.21 -10.14 9.67
CA ALA A 242 13.49 -11.01 10.60
C ALA A 242 13.23 -10.26 11.91
N HIS A 243 12.14 -10.65 12.60
CA HIS A 243 11.77 -10.16 13.91
C HIS A 243 11.60 -8.62 14.01
N ASP A 244 11.84 -8.06 15.19
CA ASP A 244 11.53 -6.68 15.54
C ASP A 244 12.32 -5.63 14.74
N ASN A 245 13.46 -5.99 14.17
CA ASN A 245 14.32 -5.10 13.39
C ASN A 245 13.98 -5.07 11.89
N CYS A 246 12.88 -5.70 11.46
CA CYS A 246 12.51 -5.71 10.06
C CYS A 246 12.01 -4.34 9.57
N LYS A 247 12.25 -4.06 8.29
CA LYS A 247 11.66 -2.93 7.57
C LYS A 247 10.32 -3.40 6.99
N VAL A 248 9.22 -2.73 7.33
CA VAL A 248 7.87 -3.03 6.82
C VAL A 248 7.34 -1.83 6.03
N TYR A 249 6.81 -2.09 4.85
CA TYR A 249 6.18 -1.09 3.99
C TYR A 249 4.78 -1.53 3.56
N ILE A 250 3.88 -0.57 3.45
CA ILE A 250 2.63 -0.72 2.68
C ILE A 250 2.74 0.06 1.38
N ALA A 251 2.14 -0.44 0.29
CA ALA A 251 2.37 0.13 -1.03
C ALA A 251 1.11 0.16 -1.92
N SER A 252 1.12 1.07 -2.87
CA SER A 252 0.20 1.04 -4.01
C SER A 252 0.70 0.17 -5.18
N ALA A 253 1.98 -0.18 -5.18
CA ALA A 253 2.66 -0.86 -6.27
C ALA A 253 2.62 -2.39 -6.16
N ASP A 254 2.36 -3.05 -7.28
CA ASP A 254 2.77 -4.43 -7.50
C ASP A 254 4.19 -4.49 -8.04
N TRP A 255 4.85 -5.64 -7.97
CA TRP A 255 6.18 -5.84 -8.56
C TRP A 255 6.05 -6.21 -10.04
N MET A 256 5.55 -5.25 -10.80
CA MET A 256 5.39 -5.31 -12.25
C MET A 256 6.13 -4.15 -12.91
N THR A 257 6.76 -4.37 -14.05
CA THR A 257 7.50 -3.33 -14.80
C THR A 257 6.65 -2.07 -15.04
N ARG A 258 5.34 -2.22 -15.26
CA ARG A 258 4.45 -1.06 -15.43
C ARG A 258 4.32 -0.23 -14.13
N ASN A 259 4.34 -0.86 -12.95
CA ASN A 259 4.26 -0.17 -11.66
C ASN A 259 5.60 0.47 -11.31
N THR A 260 6.69 -0.27 -11.50
CA THR A 260 8.03 0.19 -11.13
C THR A 260 8.62 1.25 -12.06
N ARG A 261 8.19 1.29 -13.34
CA ARG A 261 8.80 2.11 -14.40
C ARG A 261 7.86 3.05 -15.14
N ARG A 262 6.53 2.83 -15.13
CA ARG A 262 5.57 3.55 -15.97
C ARG A 262 4.39 4.12 -15.19
N ARG A 263 4.48 4.15 -13.87
CA ARG A 263 3.46 4.71 -12.98
C ARG A 263 4.11 5.51 -11.88
N VAL A 264 3.35 6.46 -11.34
CA VAL A 264 3.65 7.03 -10.03
C VAL A 264 2.99 6.14 -8.99
N GLU A 265 3.81 5.49 -8.19
CA GLU A 265 3.42 4.63 -7.08
C GLU A 265 4.16 5.09 -5.83
N VAL A 266 3.59 4.83 -4.67
CA VAL A 266 4.19 5.16 -3.38
C VAL A 266 4.12 3.96 -2.45
N ALA A 267 5.21 3.68 -1.75
CA ALA A 267 5.23 2.82 -0.58
C ALA A 267 5.69 3.64 0.63
N ALA A 268 5.03 3.44 1.76
CA ALA A 268 5.35 4.11 3.02
C ALA A 268 5.88 3.11 4.05
N PRO A 269 6.97 3.47 4.77
CA PRO A 269 7.48 2.67 5.88
C PRO A 269 6.53 2.71 7.06
N ILE A 270 6.49 1.63 7.82
CA ILE A 270 5.78 1.53 9.09
C ILE A 270 6.81 1.68 10.21
N TYR A 271 6.81 2.84 10.88
CA TYR A 271 7.74 3.13 11.97
C TYR A 271 7.19 2.81 13.36
N ASP A 272 5.86 2.86 13.51
CA ASP A 272 5.21 2.48 14.76
C ASP A 272 5.29 0.97 14.98
N ASP A 273 5.90 0.55 16.09
CA ASP A 273 6.15 -0.86 16.37
C ASP A 273 4.86 -1.64 16.61
N SER A 274 3.82 -1.03 17.19
CA SER A 274 2.54 -1.69 17.40
C SER A 274 1.81 -1.98 16.08
N ILE A 275 1.85 -1.02 15.15
CA ILE A 275 1.29 -1.19 13.80
C ILE A 275 2.13 -2.20 13.01
N LYS A 276 3.46 -2.16 13.14
CA LYS A 276 4.38 -3.11 12.52
C LYS A 276 4.05 -4.55 12.96
N HIS A 277 3.98 -4.81 14.26
CA HIS A 277 3.62 -6.12 14.81
C HIS A 277 2.28 -6.59 14.28
N ARG A 278 1.27 -5.73 14.29
CA ARG A 278 -0.05 -6.08 13.76
C ARG A 278 -0.01 -6.49 12.28
N ILE A 279 0.78 -5.79 11.44
CA ILE A 279 0.92 -6.14 10.01
C ILE A 279 1.65 -7.48 9.87
N LEU A 280 2.69 -7.74 10.67
CA LEU A 280 3.41 -9.01 10.67
C LEU A 280 2.50 -10.17 11.08
N GLU A 281 1.74 -10.04 12.18
CA GLU A 281 0.75 -11.03 12.62
C GLU A 281 -0.29 -11.31 11.52
N MET A 282 -0.80 -10.25 10.86
CA MET A 282 -1.74 -10.44 9.75
C MET A 282 -1.10 -11.16 8.56
N PHE A 283 0.16 -10.87 8.25
CA PHE A 283 0.89 -11.58 7.20
C PHE A 283 1.09 -13.06 7.55
N ASP A 284 1.47 -13.36 8.80
CA ASP A 284 1.67 -14.72 9.28
C ASP A 284 0.36 -15.53 9.26
N VAL A 285 -0.75 -14.95 9.70
CA VAL A 285 -2.07 -15.60 9.59
C VAL A 285 -2.42 -15.92 8.13
N MET A 286 -2.13 -15.03 7.20
CA MET A 286 -2.33 -15.31 5.78
C MET A 286 -1.39 -16.40 5.26
N MET A 287 -0.15 -16.47 5.76
CA MET A 287 0.81 -17.53 5.41
C MET A 287 0.42 -18.89 6.00
N THR A 288 -0.38 -18.93 7.06
CA THR A 288 -0.90 -20.18 7.66
C THR A 288 -2.26 -20.60 7.11
N ASP A 289 -2.90 -19.82 6.21
CA ASP A 289 -4.18 -20.18 5.61
C ASP A 289 -4.09 -21.55 4.90
N ASN A 290 -4.83 -22.54 5.42
CA ASN A 290 -4.88 -23.89 4.88
C ASN A 290 -6.27 -24.30 4.38
N VAL A 291 -7.22 -23.35 4.37
CA VAL A 291 -8.60 -23.56 3.88
C VAL A 291 -8.79 -22.98 2.49
N LYS A 292 -8.31 -21.77 2.23
CA LYS A 292 -8.50 -21.07 0.95
C LYS A 292 -7.21 -20.94 0.14
N ALA A 293 -6.05 -20.89 0.77
CA ALA A 293 -4.79 -20.71 0.06
C ALA A 293 -4.48 -21.91 -0.86
N ARG A 294 -3.81 -21.57 -1.95
CA ARG A 294 -3.17 -22.54 -2.85
C ARG A 294 -1.69 -22.21 -2.92
N VAL A 295 -0.86 -23.23 -2.82
CA VAL A 295 0.60 -23.13 -2.83
C VAL A 295 1.10 -23.46 -4.22
N GLN A 296 1.97 -22.62 -4.76
CA GLN A 296 2.63 -22.88 -6.04
C GLN A 296 3.63 -24.02 -5.89
N GLN A 297 3.62 -24.93 -6.85
CA GLN A 297 4.52 -26.07 -6.93
C GLN A 297 5.65 -25.80 -7.92
N PRO A 298 6.77 -26.56 -7.86
CA PRO A 298 7.91 -26.41 -8.78
C PRO A 298 7.58 -26.62 -10.26
N ASP A 299 6.46 -27.27 -10.57
CA ASP A 299 5.93 -27.43 -11.94
C ASP A 299 5.01 -26.28 -12.38
N SER A 300 4.95 -25.19 -11.60
CA SER A 300 4.07 -24.04 -11.80
C SER A 300 2.58 -24.30 -11.53
N THR A 301 2.18 -25.47 -11.09
CA THR A 301 0.80 -25.74 -10.67
C THR A 301 0.52 -25.15 -9.29
N TYR A 302 -0.75 -24.98 -8.95
CA TYR A 302 -1.19 -24.52 -7.64
C TYR A 302 -2.06 -25.58 -6.98
N THR A 303 -1.60 -26.10 -5.85
CA THR A 303 -2.33 -27.12 -5.08
C THR A 303 -2.80 -26.57 -3.73
N ARG A 304 -3.90 -27.09 -3.21
CA ARG A 304 -4.26 -26.88 -1.81
C ARG A 304 -3.38 -27.75 -0.93
N GLU A 305 -2.90 -27.19 0.17
CA GLU A 305 -2.33 -28.03 1.22
C GLU A 305 -3.42 -28.92 1.82
N PRO A 306 -3.07 -30.14 2.26
CA PRO A 306 -4.01 -30.95 3.03
C PRO A 306 -4.49 -30.18 4.25
N ALA A 307 -5.80 -30.13 4.47
CA ALA A 307 -6.37 -29.50 5.64
C ALA A 307 -5.77 -30.14 6.91
N LYS A 308 -5.15 -29.32 7.75
CA LYS A 308 -4.51 -29.74 9.01
C LYS A 308 -5.02 -28.82 10.12
N GLU A 309 -5.41 -29.42 11.23
CA GLU A 309 -5.80 -28.63 12.41
C GLU A 309 -4.60 -27.83 13.00
N PRO A 310 -4.84 -26.57 13.40
CA PRO A 310 -6.10 -25.85 13.31
C PRO A 310 -6.42 -25.41 11.87
N LEU A 311 -7.71 -25.41 11.50
CA LEU A 311 -8.17 -24.89 10.22
C LEU A 311 -8.14 -23.35 10.25
N VAL A 312 -7.37 -22.75 9.34
CA VAL A 312 -7.23 -21.30 9.23
C VAL A 312 -7.75 -20.83 7.87
N ASN A 313 -8.86 -20.09 7.89
CA ASN A 313 -9.34 -19.25 6.79
C ASN A 313 -9.03 -17.81 7.15
N SER A 314 -7.96 -17.25 6.62
CA SER A 314 -7.45 -15.94 7.02
C SER A 314 -8.47 -14.81 6.87
N GLN A 315 -9.29 -14.81 5.81
CA GLN A 315 -10.31 -13.79 5.60
C GLN A 315 -11.45 -13.85 6.62
N GLU A 316 -11.95 -15.04 6.95
CA GLU A 316 -12.97 -15.19 7.98
C GLU A 316 -12.41 -14.88 9.37
N TYR A 317 -11.16 -15.26 9.65
CA TYR A 317 -10.48 -14.90 10.89
C TYR A 317 -10.44 -13.38 11.11
N PHE A 318 -10.01 -12.61 10.10
CA PHE A 318 -9.98 -11.13 10.21
C PHE A 318 -11.37 -10.52 10.24
N TYR A 319 -12.32 -11.11 9.55
CA TYR A 319 -13.72 -10.68 9.59
C TYR A 319 -14.31 -10.83 10.99
N GLU A 320 -14.10 -11.98 11.63
CA GLU A 320 -14.54 -12.24 13.01
C GLU A 320 -13.87 -11.31 14.02
N GLN A 321 -12.53 -11.10 13.89
CA GLN A 321 -11.83 -10.13 14.74
C GLN A 321 -12.40 -8.71 14.62
N ALA A 322 -12.73 -8.26 13.40
CA ALA A 322 -13.32 -6.94 13.20
C ALA A 322 -14.69 -6.79 13.89
N TYR A 323 -15.52 -7.82 13.84
CA TYR A 323 -16.82 -7.84 14.52
C TYR A 323 -16.68 -7.86 16.05
N GLN A 324 -15.73 -8.63 16.57
CA GLN A 324 -15.46 -8.67 18.01
C GLN A 324 -14.97 -7.30 18.52
N ALA A 325 -14.07 -6.64 17.78
CA ALA A 325 -13.59 -5.31 18.12
C ALA A 325 -14.71 -4.26 18.10
N LEU A 326 -15.63 -4.34 17.13
CA LEU A 326 -16.78 -3.45 17.05
C LEU A 326 -17.72 -3.66 18.24
N ALA A 327 -18.05 -4.90 18.57
CA ALA A 327 -18.92 -5.21 19.72
C ALA A 327 -18.33 -4.74 21.04
N GLN A 328 -17.01 -4.86 21.22
CA GLN A 328 -16.32 -4.32 22.41
C GLN A 328 -16.40 -2.80 22.48
N ALA A 329 -16.15 -2.08 21.39
CA ALA A 329 -16.23 -0.62 21.33
C ALA A 329 -17.67 -0.11 21.59
N GLU A 330 -18.68 -0.80 21.09
CA GLU A 330 -20.09 -0.48 21.38
C GLU A 330 -20.46 -0.68 22.86
N ALA A 331 -19.95 -1.75 23.49
CA ALA A 331 -20.15 -2.02 24.90
C ALA A 331 -19.51 -0.94 25.79
N GLU A 332 -18.24 -0.56 25.50
CA GLU A 332 -17.53 0.49 26.21
C GLU A 332 -18.24 1.87 26.11
N THR A 333 -18.74 2.18 24.90
CA THR A 333 -19.49 3.42 24.65
C THR A 333 -20.79 3.44 25.44
N ALA A 334 -21.50 2.31 25.53
CA ALA A 334 -22.75 2.18 26.28
C ALA A 334 -22.53 2.27 27.79
N GLU A 335 -21.40 1.80 28.32
CA GLU A 335 -21.02 1.95 29.72
C GLU A 335 -20.67 3.41 30.08
N THR A 336 -19.91 4.08 29.19
CA THR A 336 -19.51 5.49 29.38
C THR A 336 -20.71 6.43 29.33
N ALA A 337 -21.75 6.11 28.56
CA ALA A 337 -22.99 6.88 28.47
C ALA A 337 -23.93 6.70 29.70
N LYS A 338 -23.68 5.71 30.55
CA LYS A 338 -24.46 5.44 31.78
C LYS A 338 -23.87 6.06 33.05
N ASN A 339 -22.63 6.53 32.98
CA ASN A 339 -21.91 7.23 34.04
C ASN A 339 -21.88 8.74 33.76
#